data_19130bcafa08b25d2ccbc7a0d9731f67
#
_entry.id   19130bcafa08b25d2ccbc7a0d9731f67
#
_cell.length_a   1.000
_cell.length_b   1.000
_cell.length_c   1.000
_cell.angle_alpha   90.00
_cell.angle_beta   90.00
_cell.angle_gamma   90.00
#
_symmetry.space_group_name_H-M   'P 1'
#
loop_
_entity.id
_entity.type
_entity.pdbx_description
1 polymer ?
#
loop_
_entity_poly.entity_id
_entity_poly.type
_entity_poly.pdbx_seq_one_letter_code
_entity_poly.pdbx_strand_id
1 'polypeptide(L)'
;MAGGREYSGAQRKIIDRYYQNEDTIVATRLAEIVSDIALAGDEPKKLDRLWKRAEQAIARTKLNPAQVRTVLAKRDLEGLGRLAGKLAG
;
A
#
# COMPACT_ATOMS: atom_id res chain seq x y z
N MET A 1 -7.99 39.60 5.01
CA MET A 1 -7.16 39.08 4.01
C MET A 1 -7.81 38.00 3.16
N ALA A 2 -8.08 38.34 1.93
CA ALA A 2 -8.77 37.42 1.03
C ALA A 2 -7.98 36.14 0.78
N GLY A 3 -6.65 36.26 0.74
CA GLY A 3 -5.78 35.12 0.56
C GLY A 3 -5.94 34.03 1.60
N GLY A 4 -6.29 34.39 2.81
CA GLY A 4 -6.49 33.43 3.87
C GLY A 4 -7.66 32.49 3.61
N ARG A 5 -8.73 32.99 3.02
CA ARG A 5 -9.90 32.18 2.70
C ARG A 5 -9.63 31.25 1.54
N GLU A 6 -8.99 31.76 0.51
CA GLU A 6 -8.60 30.93 -0.60
C GLU A 6 -7.64 29.84 -0.15
N TYR A 7 -6.80 30.20 0.78
CA TYR A 7 -5.86 29.27 1.37
C TYR A 7 -6.58 28.10 2.04
N SER A 8 -7.62 28.40 2.80
CA SER A 8 -8.41 27.35 3.46
C SER A 8 -9.07 26.42 2.46
N GLY A 9 -9.63 26.98 1.40
CA GLY A 9 -10.24 26.16 0.34
C GLY A 9 -9.23 25.28 -0.36
N ALA A 10 -8.07 25.83 -0.66
CA ALA A 10 -7.00 25.07 -1.28
C ALA A 10 -6.50 23.96 -0.34
N GLN A 11 -6.39 24.25 0.93
CA GLN A 11 -5.98 23.27 1.91
C GLN A 11 -6.96 22.10 2.00
N ARG A 12 -8.23 22.37 1.93
CA ARG A 12 -9.23 21.30 1.93
C ARG A 12 -9.06 20.38 0.73
N LYS A 13 -8.85 20.94 -0.44
CA LYS A 13 -8.62 20.15 -1.63
C LYS A 13 -7.36 19.30 -1.50
N ILE A 14 -6.32 19.88 -0.92
CA ILE A 14 -5.07 19.16 -0.68
C ILE A 14 -5.29 18.00 0.29
N ILE A 15 -6.08 18.22 1.34
CA ILE A 15 -6.39 17.19 2.32
C ILE A 15 -7.16 16.04 1.66
N ASP A 16 -8.15 16.35 0.84
CA ASP A 16 -8.90 15.33 0.11
C ASP A 16 -7.99 14.50 -0.78
N ARG A 17 -7.07 15.15 -1.49
CA ARG A 17 -6.08 14.45 -2.30
C ARG A 17 -5.18 13.57 -1.44
N TYR A 18 -4.83 14.06 -0.27
CA TYR A 18 -3.99 13.29 0.64
C TYR A 18 -4.66 11.98 1.02
N TYR A 19 -5.94 12.01 1.35
CA TYR A 19 -6.69 10.79 1.67
C TYR A 19 -6.77 9.84 0.48
N GLN A 20 -6.99 10.36 -0.71
CA GLN A 20 -6.99 9.55 -1.91
C GLN A 20 -5.62 8.97 -2.21
N ASN A 21 -4.58 9.75 -1.95
CA ASN A 21 -3.21 9.34 -2.19
C ASN A 21 -2.69 8.37 -1.15
N GLU A 22 -3.39 8.21 -0.02
CA GLU A 22 -2.97 7.26 1.00
C GLU A 22 -2.91 5.85 0.44
N ASP A 23 -3.91 5.44 -0.31
CA ASP A 23 -3.89 4.14 -0.98
C ASP A 23 -2.76 4.05 -2.00
N THR A 24 -2.49 5.13 -2.70
CA THR A 24 -1.38 5.19 -3.65
C THR A 24 -0.03 5.05 -2.95
N ILE A 25 0.12 5.68 -1.80
CA ILE A 25 1.34 5.56 -0.99
C ILE A 25 1.53 4.11 -0.55
N VAL A 26 0.46 3.48 -0.07
CA VAL A 26 0.51 2.06 0.32
C VAL A 26 0.84 1.19 -0.88
N ALA A 27 0.25 1.48 -2.04
CA ALA A 27 0.54 0.74 -3.27
C ALA A 27 2.03 0.83 -3.63
N THR A 28 2.62 2.02 -3.50
CA THR A 28 4.04 2.21 -3.75
C THR A 28 4.89 1.41 -2.78
N ARG A 29 4.53 1.42 -1.51
CA ARG A 29 5.24 0.61 -0.50
C ARG A 29 5.12 -0.87 -0.78
N LEU A 30 3.93 -1.33 -1.17
CA LEU A 30 3.75 -2.73 -1.52
C LEU A 30 4.60 -3.12 -2.73
N ALA A 31 4.68 -2.24 -3.73
CA ALA A 31 5.52 -2.49 -4.88
C ALA A 31 6.99 -2.62 -4.49
N GLU A 32 7.46 -1.78 -3.57
CA GLU A 32 8.81 -1.89 -3.04
C GLU A 32 9.01 -3.20 -2.28
N ILE A 33 8.04 -3.57 -1.46
CA ILE A 33 8.09 -4.83 -0.71
C ILE A 33 8.12 -6.02 -1.67
N VAL A 34 7.31 -5.98 -2.72
CA VAL A 34 7.31 -7.03 -3.75
C VAL A 34 8.69 -7.17 -4.37
N SER A 35 9.32 -6.05 -4.72
CA SER A 35 10.67 -6.06 -5.28
C SER A 35 11.67 -6.62 -4.28
N ASP A 36 11.57 -6.21 -3.02
CA ASP A 36 12.47 -6.69 -1.98
C ASP A 36 12.32 -8.20 -1.74
N ILE A 37 11.08 -8.69 -1.78
CA ILE A 37 10.83 -10.14 -1.65
C ILE A 37 11.47 -10.89 -2.81
N ALA A 38 11.33 -10.37 -4.02
CA ALA A 38 11.92 -10.99 -5.20
C ALA A 38 13.44 -11.02 -5.10
N LEU A 39 14.04 -9.97 -4.54
CA LEU A 39 15.49 -9.88 -4.38
C LEU A 39 16.01 -10.70 -3.19
N ALA A 40 15.17 -10.94 -2.19
CA ALA A 40 15.57 -11.69 -1.00
C ALA A 40 15.85 -13.17 -1.31
N GLY A 41 15.28 -13.70 -2.37
CA GLY A 41 15.48 -15.09 -2.76
C GLY A 41 14.98 -16.06 -1.69
N ASP A 42 15.85 -16.90 -1.19
CA ASP A 42 15.49 -17.98 -0.25
C ASP A 42 15.80 -17.65 1.21
N GLU A 43 16.00 -16.40 1.57
CA GLU A 43 16.28 -16.03 2.96
C GLU A 43 15.01 -16.02 3.79
N PRO A 44 14.72 -17.04 4.62
CA PRO A 44 13.44 -17.15 5.30
C PRO A 44 13.19 -16.03 6.31
N LYS A 45 14.19 -15.60 7.03
CA LYS A 45 14.03 -14.51 8.00
C LYS A 45 13.67 -13.20 7.33
N LYS A 46 14.30 -12.92 6.21
CA LYS A 46 14.05 -11.70 5.44
C LYS A 46 12.67 -11.75 4.83
N LEU A 47 12.28 -12.89 4.28
CA LEU A 47 10.96 -13.10 3.69
C LEU A 47 9.87 -12.92 4.75
N ASP A 48 10.02 -13.50 5.92
CA ASP A 48 9.05 -13.36 7.00
C ASP A 48 8.85 -11.90 7.37
N ARG A 49 9.93 -11.15 7.44
CA ARG A 49 9.88 -9.73 7.78
C ARG A 49 9.14 -8.92 6.72
N LEU A 50 9.45 -9.20 5.46
CA LEU A 50 8.84 -8.50 4.33
C LEU A 50 7.36 -8.82 4.21
N TRP A 51 6.98 -10.08 4.37
CA TRP A 51 5.57 -10.47 4.35
C TRP A 51 4.79 -9.87 5.50
N LYS A 52 5.39 -9.74 6.68
CA LYS A 52 4.77 -9.04 7.81
C LYS A 52 4.54 -7.57 7.49
N ARG A 53 5.50 -6.92 6.86
CA ARG A 53 5.34 -5.53 6.42
C ARG A 53 4.21 -5.39 5.42
N ALA A 54 4.13 -6.30 4.48
CA ALA A 54 3.04 -6.31 3.50
C ALA A 54 1.70 -6.45 4.20
N GLU A 55 1.58 -7.37 5.13
CA GLU A 55 0.37 -7.58 5.91
C GLU A 55 -0.06 -6.30 6.64
N GLN A 56 0.87 -5.65 7.31
CA GLN A 56 0.59 -4.43 8.04
C GLN A 56 0.17 -3.28 7.12
N ALA A 57 0.82 -3.17 5.97
CA ALA A 57 0.47 -2.15 4.99
C ALA A 57 -0.92 -2.37 4.43
N ILE A 58 -1.25 -3.60 4.08
CA ILE A 58 -2.55 -3.95 3.49
C ILE A 58 -3.68 -3.79 4.51
N ALA A 59 -3.41 -4.05 5.79
CA ALA A 59 -4.42 -3.94 6.84
C ALA A 59 -5.04 -2.54 6.93
N ARG A 60 -4.33 -1.54 6.44
CA ARG A 60 -4.81 -0.15 6.45
C ARG A 60 -5.62 0.22 5.22
N THR A 61 -5.77 -0.69 4.29
CA THR A 61 -6.44 -0.42 3.03
C THR A 61 -7.84 -1.01 3.01
N LYS A 62 -8.60 -0.62 1.99
CA LYS A 62 -9.96 -1.13 1.79
C LYS A 62 -10.01 -2.39 0.94
N LEU A 63 -8.89 -3.05 0.76
CA LEU A 63 -8.84 -4.29 -0.01
C LEU A 63 -9.69 -5.37 0.64
N ASN A 64 -10.20 -6.28 -0.19
CA ASN A 64 -11.01 -7.38 0.28
C ASN A 64 -10.21 -8.28 1.22
N PRO A 65 -10.62 -8.42 2.50
CA PRO A 65 -9.87 -9.22 3.46
C PRO A 65 -9.68 -10.67 3.05
N ALA A 66 -10.64 -11.24 2.35
CA ALA A 66 -10.55 -12.62 1.89
C ALA A 66 -9.42 -12.80 0.88
N GLN A 67 -9.32 -11.89 -0.09
CA GLN A 67 -8.23 -11.92 -1.06
C GLN A 67 -6.88 -11.70 -0.42
N VAL A 68 -6.81 -10.73 0.48
CA VAL A 68 -5.59 -10.43 1.22
C VAL A 68 -5.12 -11.65 2.01
N ARG A 69 -6.04 -12.28 2.72
CA ARG A 69 -5.72 -13.46 3.51
C ARG A 69 -5.20 -14.60 2.66
N THR A 70 -5.82 -14.83 1.50
CA THR A 70 -5.38 -15.88 0.58
C THR A 70 -3.98 -15.61 0.07
N VAL A 71 -3.70 -14.38 -0.35
CA VAL A 71 -2.38 -13.99 -0.85
C VAL A 71 -1.33 -14.16 0.24
N LEU A 72 -1.61 -13.71 1.46
CA LEU A 72 -0.67 -13.80 2.55
C LEU A 72 -0.44 -15.23 3.02
N ALA A 73 -1.50 -16.04 3.07
CA ALA A 73 -1.39 -17.43 3.49
C ALA A 73 -0.54 -18.26 2.52
N LYS A 74 -0.70 -18.01 1.23
CA LYS A 74 0.06 -18.70 0.19
C LYS A 74 1.38 -18.03 -0.13
N ARG A 75 1.62 -16.86 0.44
CA ARG A 75 2.77 -16.02 0.10
C ARG A 75 2.92 -15.86 -1.41
N ASP A 76 1.80 -15.56 -2.06
CA ASP A 76 1.73 -15.40 -3.51
C ASP A 76 2.23 -14.02 -3.92
N LEU A 77 3.46 -13.95 -4.40
CA LEU A 77 4.08 -12.70 -4.79
C LEU A 77 3.34 -12.02 -5.95
N GLU A 78 2.89 -12.80 -6.92
CA GLU A 78 2.09 -12.28 -8.02
C GLU A 78 0.79 -11.66 -7.51
N GLY A 79 0.10 -12.36 -6.62
CA GLY A 79 -1.12 -11.87 -6.00
C GLY A 79 -0.90 -10.59 -5.24
N LEU A 80 0.21 -10.49 -4.52
CA LEU A 80 0.58 -9.28 -3.80
C LEU A 80 0.78 -8.11 -4.77
N GLY A 81 1.46 -8.35 -5.88
CA GLY A 81 1.64 -7.34 -6.91
C GLY A 81 0.32 -6.88 -7.51
N ARG A 82 -0.63 -7.79 -7.71
CA ARG A 82 -1.96 -7.44 -8.21
C ARG A 82 -2.73 -6.58 -7.21
N LEU A 83 -2.62 -6.91 -5.92
CA LEU A 83 -3.25 -6.09 -4.88
C LEU A 83 -2.68 -4.68 -4.86
N ALA A 84 -1.37 -4.54 -5.00
CA ALA A 84 -0.73 -3.25 -5.10
C ALA A 84 -1.24 -2.48 -6.32
N GLY A 85 -1.40 -3.15 -7.44
CA GLY A 85 -1.95 -2.55 -8.65
C GLY A 85 -3.37 -2.03 -8.48
N LYS A 86 -4.19 -2.77 -7.74
CA LYS A 86 -5.56 -2.35 -7.45
C LYS A 86 -5.59 -1.07 -6.60
N LEU A 87 -4.67 -0.94 -5.68
CA LEU A 87 -4.58 0.27 -4.86
C LEU A 87 -4.09 1.46 -5.66
N ALA A 88 -3.19 1.23 -6.60
CA ALA A 88 -2.65 2.30 -7.44
C ALA A 88 -3.66 2.77 -8.48
N GLY A 89 -4.50 1.88 -8.93
CA GLY A 89 -5.48 2.16 -9.96
C GLY A 89 -6.81 2.57 -9.44
#